data_ce92ca1d18fd15e1d813df6e9cb06d47
#
_entry.id   ce92ca1d18fd15e1d813df6e9cb06d47
#
_cell.length_a   1.000
_cell.length_b   1.000
_cell.length_c   1.000
_cell.angle_alpha   90.00
_cell.angle_beta   90.00
_cell.angle_gamma   90.00
#
_symmetry.space_group_name_H-M   'P 1'
#
loop_
_entity.id
_entity.type
_entity.pdbx_description
1 polymer ?
#
loop_
_entity_poly.entity_id
_entity_poly.type
_entity_poly.pdbx_seq_one_letter_code
_entity_poly.pdbx_strand_id
1 'polypeptide(L)'
;MIDRSETVLPGSSPGAEAQSAVETVAEEPAIAASWPVQSTVTGSRLDRAIWGAGEVLRRHWVLALLIAGGLLLRVVTQFAYEPALLFIDSKKYLYGTDFNLGAWGSFDPIGYTLLVLKPVLIFTNLGFVALLQHVLGLGMAVALYILMLRRGVVRWLAALAVAPVLLDAYQLNAEQTIMPDVLFEALVVTGIVLLLWRPRPTLAFVILAGLALGTSAPVRQVGEALILPALLYVVVAARDWRTRLLHGAVLFVCFALPIVGYMGYSKVVLHYGFEMSNMGDAYLYGRAAHAADCATLKLPADEQLWCPTPAQALKFGVDGLVNNPRSPRVVYGVDVRHGVADYNLPQQKRFAYAVIKQQPMRVVGDITRDSIKIFALTRNTVEGDTPIKRWQFQNVYPTFPPGITLKGANSATNLFAASGGGGKARVRRPLAVGLRFYQLHGGYTPGPVLLLGLLLGLAGIFTFGRRRDPGNLSLACLLITGSAVAALLGADLYEFSWRYQLPALVTLPVAGALGATAIAQQVRNRRARQAGPAAPVEELESQQVS
;
A
#
# COMPACT_ATOMS: atom_id res chain seq x y z
N MET A 1 59.85 0.52 24.91
CA MET A 1 61.07 0.87 24.22
C MET A 1 60.72 2.05 23.35
N ILE A 2 60.91 3.24 23.85
CA ILE A 2 62.04 4.19 23.54
C ILE A 2 61.78 4.82 22.15
N ASP A 3 61.76 6.11 21.88
CA ASP A 3 61.98 7.34 22.64
C ASP A 3 61.76 8.53 21.65
N ARG A 4 61.22 9.60 22.13
CA ARG A 4 61.57 11.03 22.07
C ARG A 4 62.42 11.59 20.93
N SER A 5 62.04 12.76 20.40
CA SER A 5 62.65 14.11 20.65
C SER A 5 62.10 15.10 19.63
N GLU A 6 61.42 16.17 19.98
CA GLU A 6 61.91 17.51 20.41
C GLU A 6 62.98 18.15 19.50
N THR A 7 62.60 19.37 18.97
CA THR A 7 63.36 20.64 19.05
C THR A 7 62.66 21.73 18.22
N VAL A 8 62.09 22.77 18.78
CA VAL A 8 62.64 24.07 19.24
C VAL A 8 62.79 25.14 18.14
N LEU A 9 62.07 26.26 18.41
CA LEU A 9 62.09 27.62 17.82
C LEU A 9 63.49 28.29 17.87
N PRO A 10 63.81 29.49 17.29
CA PRO A 10 63.21 30.82 17.49
C PRO A 10 63.22 31.70 16.22
N GLY A 11 62.63 32.87 16.09
CA GLY A 11 62.58 34.06 16.90
C GLY A 11 62.61 35.32 16.03
N SER A 12 62.09 36.39 16.56
CA SER A 12 62.41 37.81 16.49
C SER A 12 61.60 38.74 15.58
N SER A 13 60.88 39.61 16.26
CA SER A 13 60.52 41.00 15.86
C SER A 13 61.77 41.91 15.77
N PRO A 14 61.78 43.22 15.40
CA PRO A 14 60.79 44.26 15.76
C PRO A 14 60.68 45.50 14.83
N GLY A 15 59.84 46.45 15.23
CA GLY A 15 60.00 47.90 15.08
C GLY A 15 59.25 48.56 13.91
N ALA A 16 58.66 49.67 14.02
CA ALA A 16 58.53 50.84 14.83
C ALA A 16 57.71 51.89 14.06
N GLU A 17 56.88 52.65 14.76
CA GLU A 17 56.67 54.10 14.66
C GLU A 17 56.36 54.77 13.31
N ALA A 18 55.50 55.75 13.11
CA ALA A 18 54.98 56.80 13.95
C ALA A 18 53.97 57.70 13.22
N GLN A 19 53.17 58.40 13.99
CA GLN A 19 52.73 59.83 13.82
C GLN A 19 51.51 60.11 12.90
N SER A 20 50.38 60.40 13.47
CA SER A 20 49.84 61.76 13.69
C SER A 20 49.52 62.63 12.47
N ALA A 21 48.21 62.84 12.23
CA ALA A 21 47.68 64.18 11.90
C ALA A 21 46.19 64.25 12.27
N VAL A 22 45.89 65.22 13.08
CA VAL A 22 44.56 65.70 13.46
C VAL A 22 44.04 66.60 12.34
N GLU A 23 42.82 66.40 11.89
CA GLU A 23 42.07 67.48 11.23
C GLU A 23 40.57 67.32 11.58
N THR A 24 40.13 68.38 12.30
CA THR A 24 38.73 68.66 12.66
C THR A 24 37.98 69.23 11.48
N VAL A 25 36.81 68.67 11.11
CA VAL A 25 35.75 69.46 10.47
C VAL A 25 34.35 68.80 10.71
N ALA A 26 33.48 69.65 11.32
CA ALA A 26 32.04 69.82 11.20
C ALA A 26 31.10 68.60 11.40
N GLU A 27 30.29 68.75 12.45
CA GLU A 27 29.04 68.04 12.72
C GLU A 27 27.97 68.35 11.68
N GLU A 28 27.38 67.33 11.06
CA GLU A 28 26.07 67.38 10.49
C GLU A 28 25.15 66.29 11.17
N PRO A 29 23.84 66.57 11.41
CA PRO A 29 23.03 65.73 12.28
C PRO A 29 22.68 64.43 11.63
N ALA A 30 23.11 63.34 12.23
CA ALA A 30 22.73 61.97 11.85
C ALA A 30 21.23 61.74 12.07
N ILE A 31 20.51 61.53 10.99
CA ILE A 31 19.16 60.93 11.00
C ILE A 31 19.29 59.52 11.57
N ALA A 32 18.79 59.35 12.79
CA ALA A 32 18.73 58.06 13.45
C ALA A 32 17.82 57.11 12.65
N ALA A 33 18.41 56.31 11.76
CA ALA A 33 17.76 55.13 11.24
C ALA A 33 17.56 54.14 12.38
N SER A 34 16.35 54.07 12.89
CA SER A 34 15.93 53.06 13.86
C SER A 34 16.00 51.68 13.21
N TRP A 35 17.08 50.98 13.45
CA TRP A 35 17.18 49.54 13.16
C TRP A 35 16.13 48.84 14.02
N PRO A 36 15.33 47.92 13.44
CA PRO A 36 14.44 47.14 14.27
C PRO A 36 15.29 46.32 15.24
N VAL A 37 15.09 46.56 16.52
CA VAL A 37 15.62 45.74 17.60
C VAL A 37 15.19 44.31 17.33
N GLN A 38 16.11 43.50 16.86
CA GLN A 38 15.91 42.05 16.88
C GLN A 38 15.86 41.67 18.36
N SER A 39 14.64 41.53 18.87
CA SER A 39 14.41 40.88 20.15
C SER A 39 14.92 39.44 20.02
N THR A 40 16.15 39.20 20.49
CA THR A 40 16.66 37.86 20.72
C THR A 40 15.80 37.25 21.82
N VAL A 41 14.76 36.52 21.36
CA VAL A 41 13.96 35.70 22.26
C VAL A 41 14.88 34.59 22.78
N THR A 42 15.44 34.79 23.96
CA THR A 42 16.15 33.79 24.75
C THR A 42 15.14 32.80 25.33
N GLY A 43 14.34 32.21 24.46
CA GLY A 43 13.44 31.12 24.84
C GLY A 43 14.22 29.84 25.11
N SER A 44 13.80 29.08 26.09
CA SER A 44 14.35 27.77 26.38
C SER A 44 14.27 26.85 25.14
N ARG A 45 15.04 25.76 25.13
CA ARG A 45 14.94 24.77 24.04
C ARG A 45 13.49 24.28 23.87
N LEU A 46 12.74 24.26 24.97
CA LEU A 46 11.33 23.88 24.99
C LEU A 46 10.46 24.93 24.28
N ASP A 47 10.66 26.24 24.55
CA ASP A 47 9.88 27.30 23.89
C ASP A 47 10.13 27.32 22.40
N ARG A 48 11.35 27.16 21.95
CA ARG A 48 11.67 27.03 20.51
C ARG A 48 11.04 25.83 19.87
N ALA A 49 10.95 24.68 20.57
CA ALA A 49 10.30 23.49 20.09
C ALA A 49 8.77 23.69 19.99
N ILE A 50 8.14 24.34 20.97
CA ILE A 50 6.70 24.64 20.99
C ILE A 50 6.32 25.61 19.85
N TRP A 51 7.10 26.70 19.68
CA TRP A 51 6.91 27.64 18.58
C TRP A 51 7.07 26.97 17.21
N GLY A 52 8.10 26.15 17.05
CA GLY A 52 8.33 25.37 15.85
C GLY A 52 7.19 24.39 15.55
N ALA A 53 6.69 23.68 16.56
CA ALA A 53 5.56 22.77 16.44
C ALA A 53 4.27 23.52 16.05
N GLY A 54 4.00 24.68 16.65
CA GLY A 54 2.85 25.53 16.32
C GLY A 54 2.88 26.00 14.87
N GLU A 55 4.04 26.43 14.37
CA GLU A 55 4.18 26.85 12.97
C GLU A 55 3.99 25.66 11.99
N VAL A 56 4.56 24.49 12.31
CA VAL A 56 4.34 23.27 11.52
C VAL A 56 2.84 22.90 11.51
N LEU A 57 2.18 22.93 12.67
CA LEU A 57 0.76 22.63 12.78
C LEU A 57 -0.09 23.61 11.96
N ARG A 58 0.17 24.91 12.08
CA ARG A 58 -0.51 25.95 11.29
C ARG A 58 -0.29 25.74 9.79
N ARG A 59 0.91 25.37 9.40
CA ARG A 59 1.29 25.15 8.00
C ARG A 59 0.64 23.91 7.39
N HIS A 60 0.38 22.87 8.21
CA HIS A 60 -0.18 21.57 7.79
C HIS A 60 -1.53 21.24 8.47
N TRP A 61 -2.31 22.26 8.83
CA TRP A 61 -3.52 22.14 9.63
C TRP A 61 -4.55 21.14 9.06
N VAL A 62 -4.69 21.08 7.71
CA VAL A 62 -5.61 20.12 7.07
C VAL A 62 -5.20 18.67 7.38
N LEU A 63 -3.91 18.34 7.24
CA LEU A 63 -3.40 17.02 7.61
C LEU A 63 -3.59 16.76 9.11
N ALA A 64 -3.32 17.76 9.95
CA ALA A 64 -3.44 17.63 11.41
C ALA A 64 -4.89 17.29 11.81
N LEU A 65 -5.88 17.94 11.21
CA LEU A 65 -7.31 17.62 11.43
C LEU A 65 -7.66 16.20 10.96
N LEU A 66 -7.17 15.80 9.78
CA LEU A 66 -7.40 14.45 9.26
C LEU A 66 -6.74 13.38 10.15
N ILE A 67 -5.52 13.61 10.63
CA ILE A 67 -4.85 12.70 11.58
C ILE A 67 -5.62 12.66 12.91
N ALA A 68 -6.07 13.80 13.44
CA ALA A 68 -6.83 13.82 14.69
C ALA A 68 -8.15 13.03 14.55
N GLY A 69 -8.90 13.24 13.45
CA GLY A 69 -10.09 12.46 13.15
C GLY A 69 -9.80 10.98 12.94
N GLY A 70 -8.76 10.67 12.18
CA GLY A 70 -8.31 9.29 11.95
C GLY A 70 -7.84 8.57 13.22
N LEU A 71 -7.14 9.29 14.11
CA LEU A 71 -6.73 8.77 15.42
C LEU A 71 -7.94 8.51 16.33
N LEU A 72 -8.88 9.45 16.38
CA LEU A 72 -10.12 9.28 17.14
C LEU A 72 -10.90 8.04 16.69
N LEU A 73 -11.07 7.86 15.37
CA LEU A 73 -11.74 6.69 14.82
C LEU A 73 -11.02 5.39 15.20
N ARG A 74 -9.68 5.35 15.17
CA ARG A 74 -8.88 4.19 15.58
C ARG A 74 -9.02 3.87 17.06
N VAL A 75 -8.97 4.90 17.91
CA VAL A 75 -9.20 4.74 19.35
C VAL A 75 -10.61 4.18 19.61
N VAL A 76 -11.64 4.75 18.96
CA VAL A 76 -13.02 4.25 19.08
C VAL A 76 -13.11 2.80 18.58
N THR A 77 -12.46 2.47 17.47
CA THR A 77 -12.48 1.11 16.88
C THR A 77 -11.79 0.11 17.80
N GLN A 78 -10.62 0.46 18.35
CA GLN A 78 -9.87 -0.37 19.30
C GLN A 78 -10.69 -0.69 20.55
N PHE A 79 -11.43 0.29 21.08
CA PHE A 79 -12.31 0.08 22.23
C PHE A 79 -13.62 -0.62 21.87
N ALA A 80 -14.10 -0.50 20.63
CA ALA A 80 -15.33 -1.15 20.20
C ALA A 80 -15.19 -2.66 20.11
N TYR A 81 -14.00 -3.16 19.75
CA TYR A 81 -13.74 -4.57 19.42
C TYR A 81 -12.50 -5.09 20.15
N GLU A 82 -12.70 -5.66 21.32
CA GLU A 82 -11.63 -6.20 22.16
C GLU A 82 -11.53 -7.74 22.01
N PRO A 83 -10.30 -8.28 21.86
CA PRO A 83 -9.02 -7.61 21.64
C PRO A 83 -8.82 -7.16 20.17
N ALA A 84 -9.46 -7.78 19.20
CA ALA A 84 -9.42 -7.48 17.77
C ALA A 84 -10.64 -8.08 17.07
N LEU A 85 -10.92 -7.69 15.82
CA LEU A 85 -11.88 -8.38 14.96
C LEU A 85 -11.26 -9.63 14.32
N LEU A 86 -12.08 -10.64 14.11
CA LEU A 86 -11.72 -11.83 13.35
C LEU A 86 -12.59 -11.96 12.11
N PHE A 87 -11.99 -12.42 11.04
CA PHE A 87 -12.65 -12.86 9.83
C PHE A 87 -12.52 -14.37 9.68
N ILE A 88 -13.27 -14.98 8.76
CA ILE A 88 -13.23 -16.42 8.52
C ILE A 88 -11.80 -16.92 8.25
N ASP A 89 -10.97 -16.11 7.57
CA ASP A 89 -9.59 -16.46 7.24
C ASP A 89 -8.60 -16.21 8.38
N SER A 90 -8.96 -15.41 9.40
CA SER A 90 -8.06 -15.08 10.51
C SER A 90 -7.51 -16.32 11.20
N LYS A 91 -8.30 -17.39 11.25
CA LYS A 91 -7.89 -18.66 11.85
C LYS A 91 -6.73 -19.32 11.11
N LYS A 92 -6.64 -19.20 9.79
CA LYS A 92 -5.52 -19.74 9.00
C LYS A 92 -4.19 -19.19 9.51
N TYR A 93 -4.16 -17.88 9.78
CA TYR A 93 -2.99 -17.18 10.28
C TYR A 93 -2.70 -17.45 11.76
N LEU A 94 -3.74 -17.55 12.58
CA LEU A 94 -3.62 -17.81 14.00
C LEU A 94 -3.16 -19.24 14.30
N TYR A 95 -3.58 -20.22 13.51
CA TYR A 95 -3.06 -21.59 13.62
C TYR A 95 -1.56 -21.69 13.39
N GLY A 96 -1.04 -20.88 12.49
CA GLY A 96 0.39 -20.85 12.19
C GLY A 96 1.26 -20.32 13.32
N THR A 97 0.67 -19.75 14.41
CA THR A 97 1.44 -19.23 15.53
C THR A 97 2.09 -20.33 16.36
N ASP A 98 1.49 -21.51 16.46
CA ASP A 98 2.00 -22.66 17.20
C ASP A 98 2.93 -23.56 16.39
N PHE A 99 3.21 -23.20 15.12
CA PHE A 99 3.89 -24.06 14.13
C PHE A 99 3.25 -25.41 13.86
N ASN A 100 2.11 -25.68 14.45
CA ASN A 100 1.30 -26.86 14.15
C ASN A 100 0.26 -26.47 13.07
N LEU A 101 0.76 -26.27 11.85
CA LEU A 101 -0.02 -25.67 10.76
C LEU A 101 -1.13 -26.58 10.24
N GLY A 102 -1.10 -27.88 10.53
CA GLY A 102 -2.09 -28.81 10.00
C GLY A 102 -2.36 -28.57 8.50
N ALA A 103 -3.47 -29.04 8.00
CA ALA A 103 -3.86 -28.88 6.59
C ALA A 103 -4.12 -27.41 6.16
N TRP A 104 -4.19 -26.46 7.09
CA TRP A 104 -4.55 -25.06 6.80
C TRP A 104 -3.39 -24.18 6.35
N GLY A 105 -2.17 -24.49 6.72
CA GLY A 105 -1.01 -23.67 6.36
C GLY A 105 -0.60 -23.75 4.90
N SER A 106 -1.21 -24.67 4.13
CA SER A 106 -0.94 -24.81 2.70
C SER A 106 -1.83 -23.92 1.83
N PHE A 107 -2.93 -23.38 2.36
CA PHE A 107 -3.90 -22.63 1.55
C PHE A 107 -3.39 -21.26 1.12
N ASP A 108 -2.92 -20.46 2.06
CA ASP A 108 -2.43 -19.12 1.82
C ASP A 108 -1.01 -18.95 2.34
N PRO A 109 -0.21 -18.05 1.76
CA PRO A 109 1.11 -17.72 2.31
C PRO A 109 0.98 -17.19 3.75
N ILE A 110 1.85 -17.67 4.64
CA ILE A 110 1.82 -17.32 6.09
C ILE A 110 2.82 -16.22 6.47
N GLY A 111 3.26 -15.40 5.50
CA GLY A 111 4.18 -14.30 5.79
C GLY A 111 3.69 -13.35 6.87
N TYR A 112 2.38 -13.08 6.94
CA TYR A 112 1.77 -12.28 8.02
C TYR A 112 1.95 -12.95 9.39
N THR A 113 1.75 -14.26 9.47
CA THR A 113 1.98 -15.03 10.70
C THR A 113 3.44 -14.95 11.15
N LEU A 114 4.38 -15.12 10.21
CA LEU A 114 5.81 -15.14 10.51
C LEU A 114 6.36 -13.76 10.88
N LEU A 115 5.90 -12.70 10.22
CA LEU A 115 6.44 -11.34 10.38
C LEU A 115 5.77 -10.55 11.50
N VAL A 116 4.48 -10.79 11.77
CA VAL A 116 3.70 -10.00 12.74
C VAL A 116 3.10 -10.86 13.84
N LEU A 117 2.25 -11.83 13.51
CA LEU A 117 1.48 -12.52 14.54
C LEU A 117 2.38 -13.24 15.53
N LYS A 118 3.28 -14.09 15.04
CA LYS A 118 4.14 -14.87 15.91
C LYS A 118 5.08 -14.01 16.76
N PRO A 119 5.86 -13.06 16.20
CA PRO A 119 6.73 -12.22 17.02
C PRO A 119 5.98 -11.39 18.05
N VAL A 120 4.81 -10.85 17.68
CA VAL A 120 4.03 -9.99 18.58
C VAL A 120 3.34 -10.80 19.69
N LEU A 121 2.79 -11.96 19.37
CA LEU A 121 2.06 -12.80 20.35
C LEU A 121 2.97 -13.48 21.36
N ILE A 122 4.29 -13.56 21.13
CA ILE A 122 5.26 -14.01 22.15
C ILE A 122 5.24 -13.08 23.36
N PHE A 123 5.05 -11.77 23.15
CA PHE A 123 5.18 -10.76 24.22
C PHE A 123 3.85 -10.10 24.60
N THR A 124 2.81 -10.23 23.75
CA THR A 124 1.57 -9.47 23.89
C THR A 124 0.34 -10.28 23.47
N ASN A 125 -0.72 -9.60 23.04
CA ASN A 125 -1.99 -10.18 22.63
C ASN A 125 -2.50 -9.62 21.29
N LEU A 126 -3.62 -10.14 20.79
CA LEU A 126 -4.21 -9.70 19.52
C LEU A 126 -4.65 -8.22 19.51
N GLY A 127 -4.93 -7.63 20.66
CA GLY A 127 -5.24 -6.20 20.75
C GLY A 127 -4.04 -5.33 20.39
N PHE A 128 -2.83 -5.78 20.73
CA PHE A 128 -1.61 -5.10 20.32
C PHE A 128 -1.30 -5.30 18.83
N VAL A 129 -1.66 -6.45 18.26
CA VAL A 129 -1.57 -6.66 16.80
C VAL A 129 -2.47 -5.65 16.06
N ALA A 130 -3.73 -5.49 16.49
CA ALA A 130 -4.64 -4.50 15.93
C ALA A 130 -4.11 -3.06 16.10
N LEU A 131 -3.58 -2.73 17.28
CA LEU A 131 -2.94 -1.43 17.52
C LEU A 131 -1.76 -1.19 16.57
N LEU A 132 -0.91 -2.19 16.35
CA LEU A 132 0.20 -2.10 15.38
C LEU A 132 -0.32 -1.84 13.96
N GLN A 133 -1.40 -2.50 13.55
CA GLN A 133 -2.03 -2.27 12.24
C GLN A 133 -2.58 -0.84 12.12
N HIS A 134 -3.19 -0.29 13.18
CA HIS A 134 -3.61 1.12 13.22
C HIS A 134 -2.43 2.09 13.11
N VAL A 135 -1.31 1.79 13.76
CA VAL A 135 -0.08 2.59 13.65
C VAL A 135 0.49 2.52 12.24
N LEU A 136 0.48 1.35 11.59
CA LEU A 136 0.89 1.21 10.19
C LEU A 136 0.00 2.04 9.27
N GLY A 137 -1.33 2.06 9.46
CA GLY A 137 -2.25 2.91 8.69
C GLY A 137 -1.93 4.40 8.80
N LEU A 138 -1.71 4.90 10.02
CA LEU A 138 -1.27 6.28 10.25
C LEU A 138 0.09 6.56 9.61
N GLY A 139 1.04 5.63 9.75
CA GLY A 139 2.39 5.73 9.17
C GLY A 139 2.36 5.80 7.64
N MET A 140 1.53 5.00 7.00
CA MET A 140 1.34 5.03 5.54
C MET A 140 0.83 6.40 5.07
N ALA A 141 -0.18 6.95 5.74
CA ALA A 141 -0.73 8.27 5.40
C ALA A 141 0.34 9.38 5.52
N VAL A 142 1.12 9.38 6.60
CA VAL A 142 2.20 10.36 6.81
C VAL A 142 3.31 10.19 5.77
N ALA A 143 3.73 8.96 5.50
CA ALA A 143 4.79 8.67 4.52
C ALA A 143 4.38 9.12 3.10
N LEU A 144 3.17 8.81 2.68
CA LEU A 144 2.62 9.23 1.38
C LEU A 144 2.44 10.76 1.31
N TYR A 145 1.98 11.40 2.37
CA TYR A 145 1.88 12.86 2.44
C TYR A 145 3.24 13.53 2.24
N ILE A 146 4.26 13.10 3.00
CA ILE A 146 5.64 13.62 2.87
C ILE A 146 6.17 13.38 1.46
N LEU A 147 5.96 12.20 0.91
CA LEU A 147 6.36 11.85 -0.46
C LEU A 147 5.75 12.84 -1.48
N MET A 148 4.45 13.10 -1.40
CA MET A 148 3.76 14.01 -2.30
C MET A 148 4.27 15.44 -2.19
N LEU A 149 4.53 15.95 -0.97
CA LEU A 149 5.14 17.27 -0.77
C LEU A 149 6.54 17.35 -1.41
N ARG A 150 7.36 16.31 -1.25
CA ARG A 150 8.69 16.23 -1.87
C ARG A 150 8.62 16.23 -3.40
N ARG A 151 7.51 15.79 -3.96
CA ARG A 151 7.23 15.77 -5.40
C ARG A 151 6.50 17.03 -5.88
N GLY A 152 6.32 18.04 -5.01
CA GLY A 152 5.76 19.34 -5.38
C GLY A 152 4.24 19.40 -5.40
N VAL A 153 3.54 18.40 -4.85
CA VAL A 153 2.09 18.46 -4.64
C VAL A 153 1.78 19.50 -3.57
N VAL A 154 0.76 20.33 -3.79
CA VAL A 154 0.33 21.33 -2.81
C VAL A 154 -0.24 20.67 -1.56
N ARG A 155 -0.04 21.27 -0.38
CA ARG A 155 -0.32 20.67 0.93
C ARG A 155 -1.76 20.18 1.09
N TRP A 156 -2.74 20.98 0.70
CA TRP A 156 -4.14 20.60 0.85
C TRP A 156 -4.51 19.40 -0.03
N LEU A 157 -3.99 19.34 -1.26
CA LEU A 157 -4.24 18.23 -2.17
C LEU A 157 -3.55 16.95 -1.68
N ALA A 158 -2.32 17.06 -1.16
CA ALA A 158 -1.62 15.94 -0.53
C ALA A 158 -2.37 15.43 0.71
N ALA A 159 -2.96 16.32 1.52
CA ALA A 159 -3.76 15.94 2.68
C ALA A 159 -5.06 15.23 2.26
N LEU A 160 -5.76 15.75 1.26
CA LEU A 160 -6.97 15.10 0.73
C LEU A 160 -6.67 13.73 0.10
N ALA A 161 -5.54 13.58 -0.57
CA ALA A 161 -5.14 12.31 -1.16
C ALA A 161 -4.87 11.19 -0.13
N VAL A 162 -4.49 11.54 1.11
CA VAL A 162 -4.32 10.55 2.19
C VAL A 162 -5.54 10.42 3.10
N ALA A 163 -6.59 11.22 2.89
CA ALA A 163 -7.83 11.14 3.67
C ALA A 163 -8.48 9.75 3.61
N PRO A 164 -8.51 9.03 2.48
CA PRO A 164 -8.99 7.65 2.44
C PRO A 164 -8.28 6.72 3.40
N VAL A 165 -6.96 6.77 3.49
CA VAL A 165 -6.18 5.94 4.42
C VAL A 165 -6.51 6.26 5.88
N LEU A 166 -6.81 7.53 6.18
CA LEU A 166 -7.09 8.00 7.54
C LEU A 166 -8.53 7.76 7.99
N LEU A 167 -9.50 7.90 7.09
CA LEU A 167 -10.92 8.01 7.45
C LEU A 167 -11.81 6.90 6.87
N ASP A 168 -11.39 6.15 5.84
CA ASP A 168 -12.25 5.12 5.25
C ASP A 168 -12.54 4.00 6.27
N ALA A 169 -13.81 3.73 6.52
CA ALA A 169 -14.25 2.78 7.51
C ALA A 169 -13.94 1.31 7.14
N TYR A 170 -13.75 1.00 5.85
CA TYR A 170 -13.31 -0.34 5.45
C TYR A 170 -11.81 -0.52 5.70
N GLN A 171 -11.01 0.54 5.55
CA GLN A 171 -9.60 0.56 5.97
C GLN A 171 -9.49 0.37 7.49
N LEU A 172 -10.29 1.12 8.28
CA LEU A 172 -10.34 0.96 9.74
C LEU A 172 -10.77 -0.45 10.17
N ASN A 173 -11.76 -1.03 9.46
CA ASN A 173 -12.20 -2.40 9.72
C ASN A 173 -11.07 -3.41 9.44
N ALA A 174 -10.33 -3.24 8.33
CA ALA A 174 -9.19 -4.08 8.00
C ALA A 174 -8.06 -3.95 9.04
N GLU A 175 -7.80 -2.72 9.52
CA GLU A 175 -6.80 -2.47 10.57
C GLU A 175 -7.17 -3.10 11.92
N GLN A 176 -8.45 -3.21 12.25
CA GLN A 176 -8.92 -3.89 13.48
C GLN A 176 -8.98 -5.40 13.33
N THR A 177 -9.02 -5.90 12.10
CA THR A 177 -9.17 -7.33 11.82
C THR A 177 -7.80 -8.01 11.73
N ILE A 178 -7.68 -9.22 12.32
CA ILE A 178 -6.45 -10.02 12.23
C ILE A 178 -6.35 -10.61 10.82
N MET A 179 -5.78 -9.83 9.92
CA MET A 179 -5.65 -10.15 8.48
C MET A 179 -4.37 -9.53 7.90
N PRO A 180 -3.82 -10.09 6.82
CA PRO A 180 -2.55 -9.66 6.23
C PRO A 180 -2.63 -8.33 5.46
N ASP A 181 -3.83 -7.80 5.22
CA ASP A 181 -4.10 -6.70 4.28
C ASP A 181 -3.29 -5.44 4.60
N VAL A 182 -3.29 -5.00 5.85
CA VAL A 182 -2.61 -3.77 6.29
C VAL A 182 -1.08 -3.91 6.21
N LEU A 183 -0.54 -5.06 6.57
CA LEU A 183 0.90 -5.32 6.41
C LEU A 183 1.29 -5.31 4.93
N PHE A 184 0.46 -5.93 4.08
CA PHE A 184 0.67 -5.90 2.64
C PHE A 184 0.72 -4.47 2.10
N GLU A 185 -0.27 -3.64 2.44
CA GLU A 185 -0.32 -2.23 2.04
C GLU A 185 0.90 -1.45 2.53
N ALA A 186 1.31 -1.66 3.80
CA ALA A 186 2.46 -1.00 4.37
C ALA A 186 3.77 -1.35 3.64
N LEU A 187 3.94 -2.60 3.22
CA LEU A 187 5.08 -3.05 2.42
C LEU A 187 5.07 -2.44 1.02
N VAL A 188 3.90 -2.38 0.37
CA VAL A 188 3.72 -1.73 -0.94
C VAL A 188 4.05 -0.23 -0.85
N VAL A 189 3.49 0.48 0.13
CA VAL A 189 3.78 1.90 0.37
C VAL A 189 5.26 2.11 0.65
N THR A 190 5.88 1.26 1.47
CA THR A 190 7.31 1.34 1.78
C THR A 190 8.14 1.21 0.51
N GLY A 191 7.87 0.22 -0.33
CA GLY A 191 8.57 0.04 -1.61
C GLY A 191 8.41 1.23 -2.55
N ILE A 192 7.19 1.74 -2.70
CA ILE A 192 6.88 2.94 -3.51
C ILE A 192 7.62 4.17 -2.97
N VAL A 193 7.55 4.41 -1.66
CA VAL A 193 8.20 5.56 -1.00
C VAL A 193 9.71 5.49 -1.19
N LEU A 194 10.32 4.32 -1.01
CA LEU A 194 11.77 4.13 -1.22
C LEU A 194 12.17 4.44 -2.66
N LEU A 195 11.47 3.89 -3.66
CA LEU A 195 11.77 4.16 -5.07
C LEU A 195 11.57 5.63 -5.43
N LEU A 196 10.58 6.30 -4.85
CA LEU A 196 10.26 7.69 -5.14
C LEU A 196 10.89 8.71 -4.18
N TRP A 197 11.67 8.29 -3.18
CA TRP A 197 12.22 9.22 -2.18
C TRP A 197 13.19 10.25 -2.77
N ARG A 198 13.93 9.85 -3.78
CA ARG A 198 14.85 10.70 -4.55
C ARG A 198 14.40 10.81 -6.01
N PRO A 199 14.76 11.86 -6.74
CA PRO A 199 14.47 11.98 -8.17
C PRO A 199 14.96 10.78 -8.98
N ARG A 200 16.07 10.17 -8.55
CA ARG A 200 16.60 8.90 -9.05
C ARG A 200 16.93 8.02 -7.85
N PRO A 201 16.41 6.79 -7.81
CA PRO A 201 16.70 5.90 -6.71
C PRO A 201 18.19 5.52 -6.70
N THR A 202 18.81 5.54 -5.53
CA THR A 202 20.16 4.99 -5.34
C THR A 202 20.07 3.47 -5.22
N LEU A 203 21.20 2.78 -5.39
CA LEU A 203 21.25 1.32 -5.30
C LEU A 203 20.68 0.81 -3.95
N ALA A 204 20.99 1.48 -2.84
CA ALA A 204 20.45 1.12 -1.53
C ALA A 204 18.91 1.21 -1.48
N PHE A 205 18.31 2.26 -2.07
CA PHE A 205 16.85 2.37 -2.16
C PHE A 205 16.24 1.30 -3.08
N VAL A 206 16.93 0.91 -4.15
CA VAL A 206 16.51 -0.18 -5.04
C VAL A 206 16.51 -1.52 -4.30
N ILE A 207 17.57 -1.82 -3.53
CA ILE A 207 17.67 -3.01 -2.70
C ILE A 207 16.52 -3.07 -1.69
N LEU A 208 16.37 -2.02 -0.88
CA LEU A 208 15.34 -1.98 0.17
C LEU A 208 13.93 -2.04 -0.40
N ALA A 209 13.69 -1.37 -1.54
CA ALA A 209 12.39 -1.43 -2.22
C ALA A 209 12.11 -2.82 -2.79
N GLY A 210 13.11 -3.47 -3.40
CA GLY A 210 13.01 -4.84 -3.87
C GLY A 210 12.66 -5.81 -2.75
N LEU A 211 13.35 -5.72 -1.62
CA LEU A 211 13.06 -6.53 -0.43
C LEU A 211 11.64 -6.25 0.13
N ALA A 212 11.23 -4.98 0.26
CA ALA A 212 9.91 -4.62 0.77
C ALA A 212 8.79 -5.15 -0.15
N LEU A 213 8.88 -4.89 -1.46
CA LEU A 213 7.91 -5.35 -2.44
C LEU A 213 7.92 -6.89 -2.56
N GLY A 214 9.09 -7.52 -2.56
CA GLY A 214 9.21 -8.97 -2.59
C GLY A 214 8.62 -9.63 -1.34
N THR A 215 8.82 -9.04 -0.15
CA THR A 215 8.23 -9.52 1.11
C THR A 215 6.69 -9.38 1.11
N SER A 216 6.12 -8.49 0.30
CA SER A 216 4.67 -8.37 0.20
C SER A 216 4.00 -9.63 -0.39
N ALA A 217 4.70 -10.40 -1.23
CA ALA A 217 4.17 -11.62 -1.85
C ALA A 217 3.92 -12.77 -0.84
N PRO A 218 4.86 -13.14 0.06
CA PRO A 218 4.56 -14.07 1.15
C PRO A 218 3.49 -13.59 2.13
N VAL A 219 3.20 -12.30 2.18
CA VAL A 219 2.10 -11.75 3.00
C VAL A 219 0.77 -11.89 2.26
N ARG A 220 0.75 -11.53 0.96
CA ARG A 220 -0.38 -11.75 0.04
C ARG A 220 0.13 -12.01 -1.37
N GLN A 221 -0.23 -13.13 -1.95
CA GLN A 221 0.31 -13.59 -3.23
C GLN A 221 0.17 -12.56 -4.38
N VAL A 222 -0.84 -11.68 -4.33
CA VAL A 222 -0.99 -10.57 -5.29
C VAL A 222 0.24 -9.66 -5.36
N GLY A 223 1.07 -9.65 -4.33
CA GLY A 223 2.34 -8.92 -4.30
C GLY A 223 3.31 -9.28 -5.42
N GLU A 224 3.20 -10.49 -5.98
CA GLU A 224 4.03 -10.92 -7.13
C GLU A 224 3.86 -10.00 -8.34
N ALA A 225 2.67 -9.44 -8.57
CA ALA A 225 2.40 -8.56 -9.69
C ALA A 225 3.13 -7.20 -9.61
N LEU A 226 3.57 -6.80 -8.42
CA LEU A 226 4.20 -5.50 -8.18
C LEU A 226 5.61 -5.38 -8.80
N ILE A 227 6.23 -6.50 -9.17
CA ILE A 227 7.52 -6.48 -9.85
C ILE A 227 7.44 -5.73 -11.19
N LEU A 228 6.32 -5.83 -11.92
CA LEU A 228 6.17 -5.25 -13.25
C LEU A 228 6.27 -3.71 -13.23
N PRO A 229 5.43 -2.97 -12.46
CA PRO A 229 5.53 -1.51 -12.39
C PRO A 229 6.84 -1.05 -11.75
N ALA A 230 7.40 -1.80 -10.79
CA ALA A 230 8.65 -1.45 -10.13
C ALA A 230 9.86 -1.58 -11.08
N LEU A 231 9.97 -2.68 -11.84
CA LEU A 231 11.00 -2.86 -12.87
C LEU A 231 10.88 -1.81 -13.97
N LEU A 232 9.67 -1.58 -14.48
CA LEU A 232 9.44 -0.57 -15.51
C LEU A 232 9.89 0.81 -15.03
N TYR A 233 9.54 1.18 -13.79
CA TYR A 233 9.98 2.44 -13.20
C TYR A 233 11.51 2.54 -13.12
N VAL A 234 12.18 1.53 -12.55
CA VAL A 234 13.63 1.56 -12.32
C VAL A 234 14.40 1.62 -13.64
N VAL A 235 13.96 0.85 -14.64
CA VAL A 235 14.57 0.83 -15.97
C VAL A 235 14.40 2.17 -16.68
N VAL A 236 13.22 2.80 -16.61
CA VAL A 236 12.96 4.10 -17.26
C VAL A 236 13.60 5.26 -16.52
N ALA A 237 13.68 5.21 -15.19
CA ALA A 237 14.27 6.25 -14.34
C ALA A 237 15.81 6.34 -14.46
N ALA A 238 16.47 5.26 -14.86
CA ALA A 238 17.92 5.21 -14.99
C ALA A 238 18.41 5.96 -16.25
N ARG A 239 19.57 6.61 -16.11
CA ARG A 239 20.12 7.49 -17.15
C ARG A 239 20.78 6.73 -18.30
N ASP A 240 21.54 5.71 -17.95
CA ASP A 240 22.38 4.94 -18.88
C ASP A 240 22.03 3.45 -18.81
N TRP A 241 22.46 2.70 -19.82
CA TRP A 241 22.10 1.29 -19.96
C TRP A 241 22.71 0.40 -18.86
N ARG A 242 23.91 0.72 -18.36
CA ARG A 242 24.57 -0.04 -17.27
C ARG A 242 23.79 0.10 -15.98
N THR A 243 23.40 1.33 -15.62
CA THR A 243 22.55 1.60 -14.46
C THR A 243 21.17 0.94 -14.61
N ARG A 244 20.59 0.90 -15.81
CA ARG A 244 19.33 0.19 -16.09
C ARG A 244 19.44 -1.28 -15.79
N LEU A 245 20.47 -1.94 -16.33
CA LEU A 245 20.71 -3.36 -16.11
C LEU A 245 21.02 -3.65 -14.65
N LEU A 246 21.90 -2.88 -14.02
CA LEU A 246 22.29 -3.07 -12.63
C LEU A 246 21.08 -2.91 -11.70
N HIS A 247 20.38 -1.77 -11.78
CA HIS A 247 19.24 -1.50 -10.90
C HIS A 247 18.07 -2.47 -11.17
N GLY A 248 17.82 -2.81 -12.44
CA GLY A 248 16.81 -3.79 -12.81
C GLY A 248 17.12 -5.18 -12.26
N ALA A 249 18.35 -5.66 -12.45
CA ALA A 249 18.79 -6.95 -11.94
C ALA A 249 18.77 -6.99 -10.41
N VAL A 250 19.28 -5.96 -9.74
CA VAL A 250 19.29 -5.87 -8.27
C VAL A 250 17.86 -5.82 -7.72
N LEU A 251 16.97 -5.02 -8.32
CA LEU A 251 15.57 -4.99 -7.92
C LEU A 251 14.93 -6.38 -8.05
N PHE A 252 15.15 -7.04 -9.20
CA PHE A 252 14.59 -8.37 -9.46
C PHE A 252 15.11 -9.40 -8.44
N VAL A 253 16.42 -9.45 -8.20
CA VAL A 253 17.01 -10.39 -7.24
C VAL A 253 16.50 -10.12 -5.82
N CYS A 254 16.51 -8.84 -5.38
CA CYS A 254 16.02 -8.47 -4.05
C CYS A 254 14.51 -8.71 -3.90
N PHE A 255 13.74 -8.59 -4.97
CA PHE A 255 12.32 -8.93 -4.99
C PHE A 255 12.10 -10.45 -4.94
N ALA A 256 12.86 -11.22 -5.71
CA ALA A 256 12.73 -12.68 -5.75
C ALA A 256 13.20 -13.36 -4.45
N LEU A 257 14.16 -12.76 -3.74
CA LEU A 257 14.77 -13.36 -2.56
C LEU A 257 13.77 -13.73 -1.45
N PRO A 258 12.84 -12.85 -0.99
CA PRO A 258 11.83 -13.22 0.00
C PRO A 258 10.85 -14.28 -0.52
N ILE A 259 10.52 -14.26 -1.81
CA ILE A 259 9.61 -15.22 -2.44
C ILE A 259 10.25 -16.61 -2.46
N VAL A 260 11.46 -16.70 -3.01
CA VAL A 260 12.23 -17.96 -3.07
C VAL A 260 12.54 -18.48 -1.65
N GLY A 261 12.89 -17.57 -0.73
CA GLY A 261 13.09 -17.91 0.68
C GLY A 261 11.84 -18.51 1.32
N TYR A 262 10.67 -17.92 1.06
CA TYR A 262 9.41 -18.47 1.53
C TYR A 262 9.08 -19.83 0.88
N MET A 263 9.24 -19.97 -0.44
CA MET A 263 9.03 -21.27 -1.12
C MET A 263 9.97 -22.35 -0.59
N GLY A 264 11.22 -21.99 -0.27
CA GLY A 264 12.17 -22.87 0.40
C GLY A 264 11.70 -23.26 1.81
N TYR A 265 11.21 -22.31 2.58
CA TYR A 265 10.61 -22.55 3.89
C TYR A 265 9.36 -23.45 3.78
N SER A 266 8.48 -23.21 2.80
CA SER A 266 7.30 -24.03 2.51
C SER A 266 7.71 -25.50 2.27
N LYS A 267 8.75 -25.72 1.44
CA LYS A 267 9.23 -27.07 1.13
C LYS A 267 9.89 -27.76 2.32
N VAL A 268 10.79 -27.06 3.05
CA VAL A 268 11.65 -27.69 4.06
C VAL A 268 10.98 -27.78 5.42
N VAL A 269 10.24 -26.75 5.83
CA VAL A 269 9.66 -26.66 7.18
C VAL A 269 8.20 -27.06 7.19
N LEU A 270 7.43 -26.61 6.18
CA LEU A 270 5.99 -26.91 6.10
C LEU A 270 5.69 -28.22 5.39
N HIS A 271 6.64 -28.77 4.63
CA HIS A 271 6.50 -30.00 3.84
C HIS A 271 5.39 -29.96 2.77
N TYR A 272 5.05 -28.73 2.25
CA TYR A 272 4.00 -28.57 1.25
C TYR A 272 4.52 -28.64 -0.18
N GLY A 273 5.71 -28.21 -0.46
CA GLY A 273 6.26 -28.12 -1.80
C GLY A 273 7.04 -26.81 -1.98
N PHE A 274 7.74 -26.68 -3.10
CA PHE A 274 8.44 -25.46 -3.46
C PHE A 274 7.46 -24.50 -4.16
N GLU A 275 6.50 -23.98 -3.40
CA GLU A 275 5.39 -23.15 -3.90
C GLU A 275 4.96 -22.12 -2.86
N MET A 276 4.28 -21.05 -3.33
CA MET A 276 3.75 -20.00 -2.46
C MET A 276 2.44 -20.42 -1.79
N SER A 277 1.61 -21.19 -2.50
CA SER A 277 0.29 -21.65 -2.08
C SER A 277 -0.11 -22.86 -2.91
N ASN A 278 -0.80 -23.81 -2.32
CA ASN A 278 -1.35 -24.95 -3.05
C ASN A 278 -2.75 -24.66 -3.65
N MET A 279 -3.29 -23.45 -3.47
CA MET A 279 -4.61 -23.09 -3.98
C MET A 279 -4.58 -22.50 -5.41
N GLY A 280 -3.40 -22.27 -5.98
CA GLY A 280 -3.26 -21.59 -7.26
C GLY A 280 -4.04 -22.25 -8.39
N ASP A 281 -3.92 -23.57 -8.55
CA ASP A 281 -4.63 -24.33 -9.59
C ASP A 281 -6.15 -24.36 -9.35
N ALA A 282 -6.60 -24.36 -8.09
CA ALA A 282 -8.01 -24.32 -7.75
C ALA A 282 -8.67 -22.97 -8.08
N TYR A 283 -8.02 -21.86 -7.77
CA TYR A 283 -8.52 -20.52 -8.13
C TYR A 283 -8.39 -20.24 -9.62
N LEU A 284 -7.33 -20.73 -10.27
CA LEU A 284 -7.22 -20.68 -11.73
C LEU A 284 -8.40 -21.41 -12.39
N TYR A 285 -8.77 -22.58 -11.87
CA TYR A 285 -9.99 -23.30 -12.29
C TYR A 285 -11.23 -22.45 -12.01
N GLY A 286 -11.41 -21.94 -10.79
CA GLY A 286 -12.57 -21.15 -10.40
C GLY A 286 -12.80 -19.96 -11.34
N ARG A 287 -11.73 -19.19 -11.64
CA ARG A 287 -11.80 -18.06 -12.57
C ARG A 287 -12.11 -18.51 -14.01
N ALA A 288 -11.44 -19.55 -14.49
CA ALA A 288 -11.69 -20.08 -15.83
C ALA A 288 -13.13 -20.62 -15.95
N ALA A 289 -13.60 -21.39 -14.97
CA ALA A 289 -14.93 -21.96 -14.94
C ALA A 289 -16.04 -20.90 -14.84
N HIS A 290 -15.81 -19.81 -14.10
CA HIS A 290 -16.73 -18.69 -14.03
C HIS A 290 -16.89 -17.97 -15.38
N ALA A 291 -15.80 -17.83 -16.13
CA ALA A 291 -15.79 -17.18 -17.44
C ALA A 291 -16.24 -18.09 -18.59
N ALA A 292 -16.20 -19.43 -18.40
CA ALA A 292 -16.37 -20.39 -19.46
C ALA A 292 -17.78 -20.42 -20.08
N ASP A 293 -17.82 -20.52 -21.38
CA ASP A 293 -18.99 -20.96 -22.13
C ASP A 293 -18.84 -22.44 -22.50
N CYS A 294 -19.36 -23.30 -21.64
CA CYS A 294 -19.22 -24.73 -21.77
C CYS A 294 -19.89 -25.34 -23.02
N ALA A 295 -20.85 -24.61 -23.61
CA ALA A 295 -21.53 -25.09 -24.84
C ALA A 295 -20.60 -25.01 -26.06
N THR A 296 -19.65 -24.10 -26.07
CA THR A 296 -18.74 -23.89 -27.21
C THR A 296 -17.33 -24.42 -26.96
N LEU A 297 -17.04 -24.90 -25.74
CA LEU A 297 -15.74 -25.44 -25.38
C LEU A 297 -15.55 -26.86 -25.91
N LYS A 298 -14.42 -27.10 -26.56
CA LYS A 298 -14.01 -28.44 -26.99
C LYS A 298 -13.15 -29.07 -25.90
N LEU A 299 -13.71 -29.97 -25.12
CA LEU A 299 -13.07 -30.65 -24.01
C LEU A 299 -13.14 -32.18 -24.18
N PRO A 300 -12.13 -32.92 -23.71
CA PRO A 300 -12.24 -34.36 -23.48
C PRO A 300 -13.40 -34.70 -22.53
N ALA A 301 -13.94 -35.92 -22.63
CA ALA A 301 -15.09 -36.31 -21.83
C ALA A 301 -14.86 -36.23 -20.30
N ASP A 302 -13.65 -36.52 -19.86
CA ASP A 302 -13.22 -36.40 -18.44
C ASP A 302 -13.11 -34.95 -17.96
N GLU A 303 -12.86 -34.00 -18.86
CA GLU A 303 -12.80 -32.59 -18.55
C GLU A 303 -14.15 -31.88 -18.65
N GLN A 304 -15.12 -32.43 -19.41
CA GLN A 304 -16.48 -31.90 -19.51
C GLN A 304 -17.20 -31.88 -18.14
N LEU A 305 -16.89 -32.83 -17.27
CA LEU A 305 -17.45 -32.91 -15.91
C LEU A 305 -17.10 -31.68 -15.05
N TRP A 306 -16.02 -30.95 -15.38
CA TRP A 306 -15.57 -29.76 -14.66
C TRP A 306 -16.32 -28.51 -15.09
N CYS A 307 -17.14 -28.56 -16.14
CA CYS A 307 -17.93 -27.42 -16.59
C CYS A 307 -19.09 -27.13 -15.62
N PRO A 308 -19.18 -25.93 -15.05
CA PRO A 308 -20.36 -25.51 -14.31
C PRO A 308 -21.53 -25.25 -15.27
N THR A 309 -22.73 -25.41 -14.78
CA THR A 309 -23.91 -24.85 -15.48
C THR A 309 -23.87 -23.31 -15.39
N PRO A 310 -24.46 -22.56 -16.33
CA PRO A 310 -24.52 -21.08 -16.24
C PRO A 310 -25.12 -20.58 -14.93
N ALA A 311 -26.12 -21.28 -14.39
CA ALA A 311 -26.72 -20.95 -13.09
C ALA A 311 -25.76 -21.19 -11.93
N GLN A 312 -24.92 -22.23 -11.99
CA GLN A 312 -23.89 -22.45 -10.98
C GLN A 312 -22.79 -21.40 -11.05
N ALA A 313 -22.32 -21.06 -12.25
CA ALA A 313 -21.29 -20.02 -12.43
C ALA A 313 -21.75 -18.68 -11.84
N LEU A 314 -22.96 -18.24 -12.20
CA LEU A 314 -23.52 -16.99 -11.69
C LEU A 314 -23.72 -17.00 -10.16
N LYS A 315 -24.31 -18.07 -9.63
CA LYS A 315 -24.68 -18.15 -8.20
C LYS A 315 -23.48 -18.33 -7.27
N PHE A 316 -22.49 -19.11 -7.70
CA PHE A 316 -21.36 -19.45 -6.85
C PHE A 316 -20.23 -18.42 -6.96
N GLY A 317 -20.10 -17.75 -8.09
CA GLY A 317 -18.93 -16.93 -8.37
C GLY A 317 -17.64 -17.74 -8.33
N VAL A 318 -16.51 -17.08 -8.37
CA VAL A 318 -15.20 -17.75 -8.39
C VAL A 318 -14.95 -18.51 -7.09
N ASP A 319 -15.14 -17.87 -5.93
CA ASP A 319 -14.92 -18.50 -4.62
C ASP A 319 -15.83 -19.72 -4.40
N GLY A 320 -17.09 -19.61 -4.77
CA GLY A 320 -18.03 -20.72 -4.64
C GLY A 320 -17.77 -21.86 -5.64
N LEU A 321 -17.25 -21.57 -6.84
CA LEU A 321 -16.80 -22.62 -7.75
C LEU A 321 -15.60 -23.40 -7.21
N VAL A 322 -14.77 -22.73 -6.39
CA VAL A 322 -13.66 -23.38 -5.69
C VAL A 322 -14.14 -24.14 -4.45
N ASN A 323 -15.02 -23.59 -3.63
CA ASN A 323 -15.25 -24.08 -2.26
C ASN A 323 -16.66 -24.62 -2.00
N ASN A 324 -17.66 -24.40 -2.87
CA ASN A 324 -19.02 -24.85 -2.63
C ASN A 324 -19.13 -26.38 -2.80
N PRO A 325 -19.74 -27.10 -1.84
CA PRO A 325 -19.92 -28.56 -1.95
C PRO A 325 -20.68 -29.05 -3.20
N ARG A 326 -21.44 -28.18 -3.86
CA ARG A 326 -22.18 -28.47 -5.07
C ARG A 326 -21.48 -28.02 -6.35
N SER A 327 -20.29 -27.47 -6.27
CA SER A 327 -19.51 -27.11 -7.45
C SER A 327 -18.95 -28.35 -8.12
N PRO A 328 -18.76 -28.33 -9.45
CA PRO A 328 -18.14 -29.46 -10.15
C PRO A 328 -16.79 -29.84 -9.55
N ARG A 329 -15.99 -28.84 -9.19
CA ARG A 329 -14.67 -29.03 -8.56
C ARG A 329 -14.76 -29.88 -7.29
N VAL A 330 -15.67 -29.58 -6.40
CA VAL A 330 -15.79 -30.31 -5.14
C VAL A 330 -16.44 -31.67 -5.36
N VAL A 331 -17.45 -31.75 -6.24
CA VAL A 331 -18.15 -33.02 -6.55
C VAL A 331 -17.21 -34.04 -7.19
N TYR A 332 -16.39 -33.62 -8.15
CA TYR A 332 -15.53 -34.52 -8.93
C TYR A 332 -14.06 -34.53 -8.48
N GLY A 333 -13.66 -33.56 -7.65
CA GLY A 333 -12.26 -33.38 -7.20
C GLY A 333 -12.01 -33.82 -5.76
N VAL A 334 -12.96 -34.46 -5.08
CA VAL A 334 -12.75 -35.01 -3.75
C VAL A 334 -12.01 -36.34 -3.88
N ASP A 335 -10.82 -36.44 -3.28
CA ASP A 335 -10.23 -37.76 -3.06
C ASP A 335 -11.11 -38.55 -2.07
N VAL A 336 -11.86 -39.48 -2.62
CA VAL A 336 -12.80 -40.33 -1.87
C VAL A 336 -12.09 -41.13 -0.76
N ARG A 337 -10.77 -41.36 -0.89
CA ARG A 337 -9.97 -42.09 0.09
C ARG A 337 -9.67 -41.30 1.36
N HIS A 338 -9.59 -39.98 1.27
CA HIS A 338 -9.16 -39.13 2.37
C HIS A 338 -10.24 -38.12 2.81
N GLY A 339 -11.37 -38.01 2.09
CA GLY A 339 -12.46 -37.08 2.42
C GLY A 339 -12.09 -35.60 2.31
N VAL A 340 -10.94 -35.28 1.73
CA VAL A 340 -10.41 -33.93 1.57
C VAL A 340 -10.41 -33.55 0.10
N ALA A 341 -10.91 -32.35 -0.21
CA ALA A 341 -10.81 -31.83 -1.56
C ALA A 341 -9.32 -31.61 -1.93
N ASP A 342 -8.85 -32.27 -2.98
CA ASP A 342 -7.53 -32.01 -3.52
C ASP A 342 -7.56 -30.69 -4.30
N TYR A 343 -6.70 -29.75 -3.92
CA TYR A 343 -6.62 -28.44 -4.54
C TYR A 343 -5.70 -28.39 -5.77
N ASN A 344 -4.85 -29.42 -5.98
CA ASN A 344 -3.87 -29.49 -7.05
C ASN A 344 -4.13 -30.61 -8.07
N LEU A 345 -5.38 -30.89 -8.38
CA LEU A 345 -5.71 -31.89 -9.39
C LEU A 345 -5.27 -31.44 -10.80
N PRO A 346 -4.52 -32.27 -11.54
CA PRO A 346 -4.09 -31.95 -12.91
C PRO A 346 -5.25 -31.60 -13.85
N GLN A 347 -6.43 -32.17 -13.63
CA GLN A 347 -7.66 -31.93 -14.41
C GLN A 347 -8.11 -30.46 -14.28
N GLN A 348 -8.05 -29.86 -13.08
CA GLN A 348 -8.39 -28.45 -12.84
C GLN A 348 -7.54 -27.54 -13.71
N LYS A 349 -6.25 -27.81 -13.73
CA LYS A 349 -5.27 -27.04 -14.49
C LYS A 349 -5.49 -27.20 -16.00
N ARG A 350 -5.70 -28.44 -16.49
CA ARG A 350 -5.98 -28.69 -17.91
C ARG A 350 -7.25 -27.99 -18.36
N PHE A 351 -8.35 -28.11 -17.59
CA PHE A 351 -9.59 -27.39 -17.84
C PHE A 351 -9.37 -25.89 -17.93
N ALA A 352 -8.71 -25.29 -16.94
CA ALA A 352 -8.44 -23.86 -16.92
C ALA A 352 -7.64 -23.39 -18.14
N TYR A 353 -6.60 -24.12 -18.53
CA TYR A 353 -5.82 -23.80 -19.72
C TYR A 353 -6.62 -23.99 -21.02
N ALA A 354 -7.51 -24.97 -21.08
CA ALA A 354 -8.39 -25.17 -22.23
C ALA A 354 -9.32 -23.95 -22.42
N VAL A 355 -9.90 -23.45 -21.33
CA VAL A 355 -10.73 -22.23 -21.35
C VAL A 355 -9.92 -21.01 -21.76
N ILE A 356 -8.77 -20.76 -21.12
CA ILE A 356 -7.91 -19.61 -21.43
C ILE A 356 -7.46 -19.63 -22.89
N LYS A 357 -7.11 -20.81 -23.42
CA LYS A 357 -6.67 -20.96 -24.81
C LYS A 357 -7.80 -20.77 -25.83
N GLN A 358 -8.98 -21.29 -25.55
CA GLN A 358 -10.10 -21.27 -26.50
C GLN A 358 -10.98 -20.02 -26.36
N GLN A 359 -11.07 -19.45 -25.14
CA GLN A 359 -11.96 -18.32 -24.82
C GLN A 359 -11.24 -17.19 -24.07
N PRO A 360 -10.06 -16.72 -24.52
CA PRO A 360 -9.25 -15.76 -23.75
C PRO A 360 -9.99 -14.45 -23.48
N MET A 361 -10.78 -13.95 -24.44
CA MET A 361 -11.51 -12.69 -24.29
C MET A 361 -12.65 -12.77 -23.27
N ARG A 362 -13.21 -13.98 -23.03
CA ARG A 362 -14.20 -14.17 -21.97
C ARG A 362 -13.55 -14.07 -20.59
N VAL A 363 -12.36 -14.68 -20.42
CA VAL A 363 -11.59 -14.61 -19.17
C VAL A 363 -11.15 -13.15 -18.90
N VAL A 364 -10.61 -12.46 -19.90
CA VAL A 364 -10.23 -11.04 -19.78
C VAL A 364 -11.45 -10.17 -19.48
N GLY A 365 -12.56 -10.39 -20.15
CA GLY A 365 -13.80 -9.65 -19.91
C GLY A 365 -14.36 -9.86 -18.51
N ASP A 366 -14.23 -11.07 -17.96
CA ASP A 366 -14.68 -11.42 -16.62
C ASP A 366 -13.82 -10.71 -15.55
N ILE A 367 -12.48 -10.79 -15.68
CA ILE A 367 -11.54 -10.06 -14.80
C ILE A 367 -11.79 -8.56 -14.87
N THR A 368 -11.97 -8.00 -16.09
CA THR A 368 -12.23 -6.56 -16.26
C THR A 368 -13.52 -6.15 -15.59
N ARG A 369 -14.60 -6.96 -15.72
CA ARG A 369 -15.88 -6.71 -15.06
C ARG A 369 -15.71 -6.63 -13.54
N ASP A 370 -14.92 -7.52 -12.96
CA ASP A 370 -14.62 -7.50 -11.53
C ASP A 370 -13.84 -6.25 -11.15
N SER A 371 -12.78 -5.92 -11.89
CA SER A 371 -11.91 -4.80 -11.59
C SER A 371 -12.61 -3.43 -11.68
N ILE A 372 -13.63 -3.27 -12.52
CA ILE A 372 -14.38 -2.01 -12.60
C ILE A 372 -15.39 -1.82 -11.47
N LYS A 373 -15.79 -2.88 -10.74
CA LYS A 373 -16.73 -2.78 -9.61
C LYS A 373 -16.27 -1.81 -8.54
N ILE A 374 -14.95 -1.64 -8.33
CA ILE A 374 -14.39 -0.70 -7.35
C ILE A 374 -14.80 0.76 -7.61
N PHE A 375 -15.07 1.09 -8.87
CA PHE A 375 -15.42 2.46 -9.28
C PHE A 375 -16.90 2.77 -9.12
N ALA A 376 -17.72 1.81 -8.65
CA ALA A 376 -19.13 2.04 -8.37
C ALA A 376 -19.32 3.07 -7.24
N LEU A 377 -20.41 3.86 -7.35
CA LEU A 377 -20.75 4.88 -6.33
C LEU A 377 -21.01 4.24 -4.97
N THR A 378 -21.67 3.10 -4.96
CA THR A 378 -22.01 2.34 -3.76
C THR A 378 -21.39 0.95 -3.81
N ARG A 379 -21.03 0.45 -2.63
CA ARG A 379 -20.49 -0.90 -2.47
C ARG A 379 -21.65 -1.88 -2.27
N ASN A 380 -22.02 -2.58 -3.32
CA ASN A 380 -23.12 -3.56 -3.29
C ASN A 380 -22.57 -4.98 -3.45
N THR A 381 -23.31 -5.96 -2.94
CA THR A 381 -23.08 -7.38 -3.23
C THR A 381 -23.79 -7.74 -4.54
N VAL A 382 -23.05 -8.26 -5.49
CA VAL A 382 -23.59 -8.88 -6.69
C VAL A 382 -23.69 -10.39 -6.44
N GLU A 383 -24.59 -11.07 -7.14
CA GLU A 383 -24.72 -12.53 -7.03
C GLU A 383 -23.38 -13.19 -7.41
N GLY A 384 -22.93 -14.14 -6.61
CA GLY A 384 -21.63 -14.79 -6.76
C GLY A 384 -20.47 -14.10 -6.04
N ASP A 385 -20.59 -12.81 -5.70
CA ASP A 385 -19.53 -12.10 -4.99
C ASP A 385 -19.55 -12.40 -3.48
N THR A 386 -18.39 -12.28 -2.85
CA THR A 386 -18.29 -12.29 -1.39
C THR A 386 -19.13 -11.14 -0.80
N PRO A 387 -20.12 -11.43 0.07
CA PRO A 387 -21.03 -10.41 0.56
C PRO A 387 -20.32 -9.26 1.27
N ILE A 388 -20.57 -8.02 0.84
CA ILE A 388 -19.98 -6.80 1.43
C ILE A 388 -20.20 -6.70 2.94
N LYS A 389 -21.33 -7.22 3.44
CA LYS A 389 -21.66 -7.25 4.88
C LYS A 389 -20.60 -7.94 5.75
N ARG A 390 -19.76 -8.81 5.18
CA ARG A 390 -18.64 -9.45 5.87
C ARG A 390 -17.54 -8.44 6.26
N TRP A 391 -17.45 -7.34 5.53
CA TRP A 391 -16.45 -6.27 5.73
C TRP A 391 -17.04 -5.03 6.40
N GLN A 392 -18.28 -5.14 6.90
CA GLN A 392 -18.92 -4.09 7.67
C GLN A 392 -18.70 -4.33 9.17
N PHE A 393 -18.58 -3.25 9.94
CA PHE A 393 -18.50 -3.31 11.40
C PHE A 393 -19.70 -4.08 11.96
N GLN A 394 -19.45 -5.11 12.77
CA GLN A 394 -20.47 -5.98 13.32
C GLN A 394 -20.92 -5.49 14.68
N ASN A 395 -22.24 -5.55 14.96
CA ASN A 395 -22.81 -5.18 16.27
C ASN A 395 -22.70 -6.31 17.30
N VAL A 396 -22.35 -7.50 16.84
CA VAL A 396 -22.06 -8.70 17.64
C VAL A 396 -20.78 -9.32 17.14
N TYR A 397 -20.10 -10.06 17.99
CA TYR A 397 -18.88 -10.73 17.56
C TYR A 397 -19.22 -11.78 16.48
N PRO A 398 -18.48 -11.85 15.35
CA PRO A 398 -18.79 -12.77 14.27
C PRO A 398 -18.63 -14.22 14.74
N THR A 399 -19.62 -15.05 14.45
CA THR A 399 -19.56 -16.50 14.63
C THR A 399 -19.08 -17.14 13.32
N PHE A 400 -18.17 -18.11 13.43
CA PHE A 400 -17.71 -18.85 12.27
C PHE A 400 -18.72 -19.93 11.85
N PRO A 401 -18.88 -20.22 10.54
CA PRO A 401 -19.75 -21.27 10.08
C PRO A 401 -19.41 -22.63 10.73
N PRO A 402 -20.42 -23.51 10.95
CA PRO A 402 -20.19 -24.89 11.37
C PRO A 402 -19.27 -25.62 10.37
N GLY A 403 -18.44 -26.51 10.86
CA GLY A 403 -17.48 -27.27 10.05
C GLY A 403 -16.09 -26.65 9.91
N ILE A 404 -15.92 -25.40 10.29
CA ILE A 404 -14.60 -24.77 10.41
C ILE A 404 -14.25 -24.74 11.90
N THR A 405 -14.06 -25.89 12.49
CA THR A 405 -13.74 -26.01 13.92
C THR A 405 -12.26 -26.28 14.13
N LEU A 406 -11.64 -25.43 14.92
CA LEU A 406 -10.54 -25.85 15.79
C LEU A 406 -11.08 -26.97 16.70
N LYS A 407 -10.35 -28.05 16.93
CA LYS A 407 -10.74 -29.01 17.97
C LYS A 407 -11.11 -28.23 19.24
N GLY A 408 -12.41 -28.21 19.59
CA GLY A 408 -12.94 -27.56 20.77
C GLY A 408 -13.17 -26.04 20.72
N ALA A 409 -12.88 -25.33 19.61
CA ALA A 409 -13.01 -23.88 19.53
C ALA A 409 -14.14 -23.47 18.58
N ASN A 410 -15.38 -23.51 19.05
CA ASN A 410 -16.57 -23.17 18.29
C ASN A 410 -16.93 -21.67 18.33
N SER A 411 -16.20 -20.86 19.10
CA SER A 411 -16.47 -19.44 19.27
C SER A 411 -15.21 -18.59 19.08
N ALA A 412 -15.38 -17.30 18.78
CA ALA A 412 -14.27 -16.34 18.71
C ALA A 412 -13.45 -16.32 20.01
N THR A 413 -14.11 -16.47 21.17
CA THR A 413 -13.45 -16.54 22.48
C THR A 413 -12.49 -17.72 22.58
N ASN A 414 -12.91 -18.90 22.11
CA ASN A 414 -12.06 -20.10 22.15
C ASN A 414 -10.89 -19.97 21.17
N LEU A 415 -11.11 -19.31 20.03
CA LEU A 415 -10.04 -19.04 19.07
C LEU A 415 -8.97 -18.10 19.68
N PHE A 416 -9.38 -17.05 20.38
CA PHE A 416 -8.44 -16.17 21.09
C PHE A 416 -7.67 -16.90 22.17
N ALA A 417 -8.34 -17.74 22.96
CA ALA A 417 -7.69 -18.54 24.00
C ALA A 417 -6.71 -19.55 23.38
N ALA A 418 -7.09 -20.21 22.29
CA ALA A 418 -6.24 -21.20 21.61
C ALA A 418 -5.01 -20.58 20.95
N SER A 419 -5.08 -19.32 20.55
CA SER A 419 -3.97 -18.58 19.92
C SER A 419 -3.10 -17.77 20.88
N GLY A 420 -3.30 -17.94 22.23
CA GLY A 420 -2.58 -17.16 23.22
C GLY A 420 -2.98 -15.67 23.27
N GLY A 421 -4.04 -15.28 22.55
CA GLY A 421 -4.47 -13.88 22.40
C GLY A 421 -5.04 -13.22 23.66
N GLY A 422 -5.28 -13.97 24.73
CA GLY A 422 -5.76 -13.49 26.03
C GLY A 422 -7.17 -12.87 26.02
N GLY A 423 -7.96 -13.15 27.03
CA GLY A 423 -9.26 -12.52 27.26
C GLY A 423 -10.43 -13.03 26.41
N LYS A 424 -11.64 -12.64 26.81
CA LYS A 424 -12.87 -12.94 26.08
C LYS A 424 -13.08 -11.90 24.98
N ALA A 425 -13.43 -12.35 23.77
CA ALA A 425 -13.85 -11.47 22.69
C ALA A 425 -15.08 -10.66 23.12
N ARG A 426 -15.02 -9.34 22.91
CA ARG A 426 -16.04 -8.41 23.40
C ARG A 426 -16.33 -7.33 22.37
N VAL A 427 -17.61 -7.07 22.14
CA VAL A 427 -18.09 -5.93 21.35
C VAL A 427 -18.78 -4.93 22.27
N ARG A 428 -18.30 -3.70 22.30
CA ARG A 428 -18.99 -2.59 22.97
C ARG A 428 -20.04 -2.03 22.02
N ARG A 429 -21.25 -2.57 22.12
CA ARG A 429 -22.35 -2.33 21.19
C ARG A 429 -22.60 -0.85 20.84
N PRO A 430 -22.61 0.12 21.79
CA PRO A 430 -22.81 1.54 21.42
C PRO A 430 -21.78 2.07 20.44
N LEU A 431 -20.49 1.76 20.66
CA LEU A 431 -19.39 2.15 19.76
C LEU A 431 -19.47 1.44 18.41
N ALA A 432 -19.77 0.15 18.44
CA ALA A 432 -19.90 -0.67 17.22
C ALA A 432 -21.06 -0.18 16.33
N VAL A 433 -22.20 0.20 16.92
CA VAL A 433 -23.35 0.78 16.20
C VAL A 433 -22.96 2.12 15.59
N GLY A 434 -22.25 2.99 16.31
CA GLY A 434 -21.75 4.27 15.80
C GLY A 434 -20.78 4.09 14.63
N LEU A 435 -19.81 3.17 14.74
CA LEU A 435 -18.87 2.86 13.66
C LEU A 435 -19.58 2.28 12.42
N ARG A 436 -20.56 1.38 12.63
CA ARG A 436 -21.37 0.84 11.54
C ARG A 436 -22.21 1.93 10.87
N PHE A 437 -22.82 2.80 11.66
CA PHE A 437 -23.55 3.95 11.12
C PHE A 437 -22.62 4.84 10.27
N TYR A 438 -21.46 5.21 10.80
CA TYR A 438 -20.44 5.94 10.05
C TYR A 438 -20.08 5.25 8.74
N GLN A 439 -19.79 3.95 8.77
CA GLN A 439 -19.42 3.17 7.59
C GLN A 439 -20.50 3.17 6.50
N LEU A 440 -21.77 3.08 6.89
CA LEU A 440 -22.88 2.97 5.94
C LEU A 440 -23.39 4.33 5.42
N HIS A 441 -23.08 5.43 6.11
CA HIS A 441 -23.60 6.77 5.80
C HIS A 441 -22.49 7.76 5.41
N GLY A 442 -21.52 7.33 4.64
CA GLY A 442 -20.51 8.21 4.03
C GLY A 442 -19.10 8.08 4.57
N GLY A 443 -18.85 7.20 5.57
CA GLY A 443 -17.53 6.90 6.09
C GLY A 443 -16.68 6.00 5.15
N TYR A 444 -16.92 6.04 3.87
CA TYR A 444 -16.14 5.29 2.87
C TYR A 444 -15.82 6.18 1.66
N THR A 445 -14.76 5.83 0.96
CA THR A 445 -14.36 6.54 -0.25
C THR A 445 -15.21 6.09 -1.43
N PRO A 446 -15.97 6.99 -2.09
CA PRO A 446 -16.77 6.64 -3.25
C PRO A 446 -15.90 6.21 -4.43
N GLY A 447 -16.36 5.18 -5.17
CA GLY A 447 -15.64 4.66 -6.34
C GLY A 447 -15.27 5.71 -7.41
N PRO A 448 -16.12 6.70 -7.72
CA PRO A 448 -15.76 7.79 -8.65
C PRO A 448 -14.52 8.59 -8.25
N VAL A 449 -14.22 8.73 -6.95
CA VAL A 449 -12.97 9.37 -6.48
C VAL A 449 -11.76 8.52 -6.86
N LEU A 450 -11.87 7.20 -6.74
CA LEU A 450 -10.81 6.27 -7.15
C LEU A 450 -10.63 6.26 -8.67
N LEU A 451 -11.74 6.31 -9.43
CA LEU A 451 -11.70 6.43 -10.89
C LEU A 451 -11.01 7.73 -11.32
N LEU A 452 -11.37 8.86 -10.71
CA LEU A 452 -10.70 10.13 -10.96
C LEU A 452 -9.20 10.05 -10.66
N GLY A 453 -8.84 9.40 -9.55
CA GLY A 453 -7.45 9.14 -9.19
C GLY A 453 -6.71 8.34 -10.26
N LEU A 454 -7.33 7.27 -10.76
CA LEU A 454 -6.80 6.45 -11.85
C LEU A 454 -6.61 7.27 -13.14
N LEU A 455 -7.65 7.99 -13.57
CA LEU A 455 -7.60 8.76 -14.82
C LEU A 455 -6.57 9.89 -14.76
N LEU A 456 -6.48 10.63 -13.65
CA LEU A 456 -5.47 11.66 -13.46
C LEU A 456 -4.06 11.06 -13.37
N GLY A 457 -3.90 9.92 -12.69
CA GLY A 457 -2.64 9.19 -12.63
C GLY A 457 -2.18 8.73 -14.01
N LEU A 458 -3.07 8.13 -14.80
CA LEU A 458 -2.80 7.75 -16.19
C LEU A 458 -2.44 8.96 -17.06
N ALA A 459 -3.24 10.06 -17.00
CA ALA A 459 -2.94 11.29 -17.73
C ALA A 459 -1.59 11.88 -17.29
N GLY A 460 -1.24 11.78 -16.02
CA GLY A 460 0.06 12.21 -15.49
C GLY A 460 1.25 11.45 -16.09
N ILE A 461 1.08 10.17 -16.44
CA ILE A 461 2.12 9.38 -17.13
C ILE A 461 2.48 10.03 -18.49
N PHE A 462 1.51 10.52 -19.22
CA PHE A 462 1.70 11.11 -20.56
C PHE A 462 2.17 12.57 -20.55
N THR A 463 2.45 13.15 -19.38
CA THR A 463 3.03 14.51 -19.28
C THR A 463 4.53 14.55 -19.58
N PHE A 464 5.10 13.50 -20.18
CA PHE A 464 6.51 13.43 -20.58
C PHE A 464 6.88 14.64 -21.46
N GLY A 465 7.45 15.67 -20.85
CA GLY A 465 8.10 16.76 -21.56
C GLY A 465 9.44 16.28 -22.14
N ARG A 466 9.78 16.71 -23.36
CA ARG A 466 11.06 16.39 -24.04
C ARG A 466 12.33 16.82 -23.29
N ARG A 467 12.23 17.44 -22.11
CA ARG A 467 13.36 17.85 -21.28
C ARG A 467 13.19 17.28 -19.87
N ARG A 468 14.25 16.63 -19.43
CA ARG A 468 14.54 16.02 -18.14
C ARG A 468 14.04 16.89 -16.97
N ASP A 469 12.79 16.67 -16.54
CA ASP A 469 12.25 17.34 -15.35
C ASP A 469 12.90 16.71 -14.10
N PRO A 470 13.56 17.48 -13.23
CA PRO A 470 14.19 16.95 -12.01
C PRO A 470 13.20 16.32 -11.03
N GLY A 471 11.91 16.67 -11.11
CA GLY A 471 10.87 16.12 -10.26
C GLY A 471 10.30 14.76 -10.71
N ASN A 472 10.44 14.45 -12.00
CA ASN A 472 10.00 13.22 -12.67
C ASN A 472 8.61 12.71 -12.26
N LEU A 473 7.61 13.63 -12.23
CA LEU A 473 6.24 13.35 -11.82
C LEU A 473 5.57 12.28 -12.68
N SER A 474 5.85 12.23 -13.99
CA SER A 474 5.28 11.22 -14.89
C SER A 474 5.74 9.80 -14.50
N LEU A 475 7.00 9.63 -14.08
CA LEU A 475 7.50 8.35 -13.59
C LEU A 475 6.93 8.00 -12.21
N ALA A 476 6.68 8.99 -11.35
CA ALA A 476 5.99 8.76 -10.10
C ALA A 476 4.54 8.29 -10.35
N CYS A 477 3.84 8.93 -11.29
CA CYS A 477 2.52 8.48 -11.74
C CYS A 477 2.56 7.06 -12.31
N LEU A 478 3.57 6.73 -13.14
CA LEU A 478 3.76 5.39 -13.70
C LEU A 478 3.89 4.34 -12.59
N LEU A 479 4.75 4.56 -11.61
CA LEU A 479 4.97 3.60 -10.53
C LEU A 479 3.71 3.41 -9.69
N ILE A 480 3.09 4.50 -9.20
CA ILE A 480 1.96 4.40 -8.26
C ILE A 480 0.70 3.89 -8.98
N THR A 481 0.38 4.44 -10.16
CA THR A 481 -0.77 3.96 -10.95
C THR A 481 -0.56 2.53 -11.41
N GLY A 482 0.65 2.20 -11.89
CA GLY A 482 1.00 0.84 -12.28
C GLY A 482 0.89 -0.14 -11.12
N SER A 483 1.33 0.23 -9.91
CA SER A 483 1.20 -0.62 -8.71
C SER A 483 -0.27 -0.80 -8.31
N ALA A 484 -1.10 0.26 -8.40
CA ALA A 484 -2.53 0.16 -8.14
C ALA A 484 -3.21 -0.82 -9.12
N VAL A 485 -2.95 -0.65 -10.42
CA VAL A 485 -3.51 -1.52 -11.47
C VAL A 485 -3.02 -2.95 -11.34
N ALA A 486 -1.73 -3.17 -11.07
CA ALA A 486 -1.16 -4.49 -10.87
C ALA A 486 -1.78 -5.21 -9.66
N ALA A 487 -1.98 -4.50 -8.54
CA ALA A 487 -2.62 -5.06 -7.35
C ALA A 487 -4.10 -5.39 -7.60
N LEU A 488 -4.85 -4.52 -8.30
CA LEU A 488 -6.25 -4.76 -8.65
C LEU A 488 -6.41 -5.96 -9.58
N LEU A 489 -5.73 -5.95 -10.73
CA LEU A 489 -5.80 -7.03 -11.70
C LEU A 489 -5.28 -8.35 -11.13
N GLY A 490 -4.21 -8.30 -10.32
CA GLY A 490 -3.67 -9.46 -9.65
C GLY A 490 -4.64 -10.07 -8.64
N ALA A 491 -5.42 -9.26 -7.92
CA ALA A 491 -6.45 -9.74 -7.01
C ALA A 491 -7.64 -10.33 -7.79
N ASP A 492 -8.12 -9.63 -8.80
CA ASP A 492 -9.29 -10.03 -9.58
C ASP A 492 -9.00 -11.19 -10.55
N LEU A 493 -7.73 -11.55 -10.76
CA LEU A 493 -7.36 -12.82 -11.39
C LEU A 493 -7.86 -14.01 -10.56
N TYR A 494 -7.86 -13.87 -9.23
CA TYR A 494 -8.37 -14.91 -8.32
C TYR A 494 -9.87 -14.75 -8.13
N GLU A 495 -10.31 -13.70 -7.46
CA GLU A 495 -11.72 -13.42 -7.21
C GLU A 495 -11.94 -11.93 -6.90
N PHE A 496 -13.19 -11.45 -7.07
CA PHE A 496 -13.56 -10.13 -6.61
C PHE A 496 -13.95 -10.16 -5.13
N SER A 497 -13.33 -9.28 -4.35
CA SER A 497 -13.77 -8.95 -3.00
C SER A 497 -13.50 -7.48 -2.70
N TRP A 498 -14.43 -6.80 -2.05
CA TRP A 498 -14.24 -5.41 -1.64
C TRP A 498 -13.00 -5.20 -0.76
N ARG A 499 -12.57 -6.23 -0.02
CA ARG A 499 -11.32 -6.24 0.74
C ARG A 499 -10.09 -6.12 -0.16
N TYR A 500 -10.09 -6.82 -1.27
CA TYR A 500 -8.94 -6.86 -2.18
C TYR A 500 -8.71 -5.52 -2.90
N GLN A 501 -9.66 -4.59 -2.79
CA GLN A 501 -9.59 -3.25 -3.36
C GLN A 501 -8.86 -2.24 -2.44
N LEU A 502 -8.55 -2.59 -1.19
CA LEU A 502 -7.90 -1.68 -0.24
C LEU A 502 -6.54 -1.11 -0.75
N PRO A 503 -5.67 -1.86 -1.43
CA PRO A 503 -4.44 -1.30 -2.00
C PRO A 503 -4.70 -0.16 -2.99
N ALA A 504 -5.80 -0.21 -3.74
CA ALA A 504 -6.20 0.87 -4.65
C ALA A 504 -6.70 2.11 -3.89
N LEU A 505 -7.34 1.91 -2.73
CA LEU A 505 -7.74 2.99 -1.82
C LEU A 505 -6.52 3.80 -1.35
N VAL A 506 -5.41 3.12 -1.08
CA VAL A 506 -4.17 3.75 -0.62
C VAL A 506 -3.41 4.42 -1.76
N THR A 507 -3.44 3.88 -2.97
CA THR A 507 -2.57 4.29 -4.08
C THR A 507 -3.23 5.23 -5.08
N LEU A 508 -4.49 5.01 -5.47
CA LEU A 508 -5.14 5.78 -6.53
C LEU A 508 -5.34 7.27 -6.21
N PRO A 509 -5.76 7.68 -4.99
CA PRO A 509 -5.87 9.11 -4.65
C PRO A 509 -4.51 9.81 -4.72
N VAL A 510 -3.43 9.12 -4.33
CA VAL A 510 -2.06 9.63 -4.42
C VAL A 510 -1.61 9.76 -5.88
N ALA A 511 -1.92 8.76 -6.72
CA ALA A 511 -1.69 8.82 -8.16
C ALA A 511 -2.40 10.02 -8.79
N GLY A 512 -3.66 10.25 -8.39
CA GLY A 512 -4.46 11.39 -8.84
C GLY A 512 -3.86 12.73 -8.46
N ALA A 513 -3.41 12.90 -7.22
CA ALA A 513 -2.76 14.13 -6.75
C ALA A 513 -1.46 14.44 -7.50
N LEU A 514 -0.63 13.41 -7.74
CA LEU A 514 0.58 13.54 -8.54
C LEU A 514 0.27 13.85 -10.00
N GLY A 515 -0.72 13.16 -10.59
CA GLY A 515 -1.15 13.38 -11.97
C GLY A 515 -1.70 14.79 -12.19
N ALA A 516 -2.58 15.27 -11.31
CA ALA A 516 -3.09 16.64 -11.35
C ALA A 516 -1.95 17.67 -11.27
N THR A 517 -0.97 17.43 -10.40
CA THR A 517 0.21 18.29 -10.26
C THR A 517 1.06 18.28 -11.52
N ALA A 518 1.29 17.11 -12.14
CA ALA A 518 2.04 16.98 -13.39
C ALA A 518 1.37 17.71 -14.54
N ILE A 519 0.06 17.56 -14.69
CA ILE A 519 -0.74 18.25 -15.72
C ILE A 519 -0.70 19.78 -15.50
N ALA A 520 -0.89 20.25 -14.26
CA ALA A 520 -0.85 21.67 -13.93
C ALA A 520 0.53 22.29 -14.23
N GLN A 521 1.63 21.58 -13.94
CA GLN A 521 2.98 22.02 -14.29
C GLN A 521 3.18 22.07 -15.81
N GLN A 522 2.70 21.07 -16.53
CA GLN A 522 2.80 21.06 -18.00
C GLN A 522 2.06 22.24 -18.64
N VAL A 523 0.85 22.54 -18.16
CA VAL A 523 0.05 23.69 -18.67
C VAL A 523 0.78 25.01 -18.37
N ARG A 524 1.29 25.19 -17.15
CA ARG A 524 2.08 26.40 -16.80
C ARG A 524 3.30 26.57 -17.70
N ASN A 525 4.05 25.50 -17.92
CA ASN A 525 5.25 25.53 -18.76
C ASN A 525 4.92 25.84 -20.22
N ARG A 526 3.76 25.38 -20.74
CA ARG A 526 3.30 25.73 -22.10
C ARG A 526 2.94 27.21 -22.20
N ARG A 527 2.19 27.76 -21.23
CA ARG A 527 1.83 29.18 -21.20
C ARG A 527 3.04 30.10 -21.09
N ALA A 528 4.02 29.77 -20.24
CA ALA A 528 5.26 30.53 -20.12
C ALA A 528 6.08 30.56 -21.42
N ARG A 529 6.06 29.49 -22.20
CA ARG A 529 6.72 29.44 -23.54
C ARG A 529 5.97 30.27 -24.58
N GLN A 530 4.67 30.37 -24.48
CA GLN A 530 3.86 31.17 -25.40
C GLN A 530 3.94 32.67 -25.12
N ALA A 531 4.18 33.05 -23.85
CA ALA A 531 4.31 34.46 -23.45
C ALA A 531 5.63 35.11 -23.92
N GLY A 532 6.58 34.35 -24.49
CA GLY A 532 7.87 34.89 -24.94
C GLY A 532 8.81 35.30 -23.78
N PRO A 533 10.08 35.61 -24.05
CA PRO A 533 10.92 36.29 -23.07
C PRO A 533 10.33 37.67 -22.79
N ALA A 534 10.18 38.04 -21.50
CA ALA A 534 9.84 39.43 -21.14
C ALA A 534 10.85 40.37 -21.81
N ALA A 535 10.38 41.40 -22.49
CA ALA A 535 11.26 42.39 -23.08
C ALA A 535 12.21 42.95 -22.00
N PRO A 536 13.50 43.14 -22.30
CA PRO A 536 14.41 43.71 -21.30
C PRO A 536 13.91 45.10 -20.89
N VAL A 537 13.88 45.35 -19.61
CA VAL A 537 13.38 46.63 -19.03
C VAL A 537 14.28 47.81 -19.40
N GLU A 538 15.42 47.59 -20.07
CA GLU A 538 16.40 48.64 -20.47
C GLU A 538 15.93 49.57 -21.59
N GLU A 539 14.88 49.28 -22.36
CA GLU A 539 14.45 50.18 -23.47
C GLU A 539 13.48 51.30 -23.06
N LEU A 540 12.95 51.27 -21.82
CA LEU A 540 12.00 52.30 -21.36
C LEU A 540 12.66 53.52 -20.72
N GLU A 541 13.94 53.46 -20.29
CA GLU A 541 14.64 54.61 -19.74
C GLU A 541 15.31 55.51 -20.80
N SER A 542 15.52 55.02 -22.02
CA SER A 542 16.13 55.81 -23.10
C SER A 542 15.14 56.70 -23.84
N GLN A 543 13.82 56.56 -23.68
CA GLN A 543 12.81 57.40 -24.30
C GLN A 543 12.27 58.56 -23.47
N GLN A 544 12.73 58.70 -22.21
CA GLN A 544 12.35 59.84 -21.33
C GLN A 544 13.38 60.95 -21.24
N VAL A 545 14.50 60.89 -22.03
CA VAL A 545 15.53 61.93 -22.04
C VAL A 545 15.80 62.43 -23.47
N SER A 546 14.77 62.65 -24.26
CA SER A 546 14.88 63.42 -25.49
C SER A 546 13.82 64.47 -25.59
#